data_1fb40112221d701a8586a8ff7b37657a
#
_entry.id   1fb40112221d701a8586a8ff7b37657a
#
_cell.length_a   1.000
_cell.length_b   1.000
_cell.length_c   1.000
_cell.angle_alpha   90.00
_cell.angle_beta   90.00
_cell.angle_gamma   90.00
#
_symmetry.space_group_name_H-M   'P 1'
#
loop_
_entity.id
_entity.type
_entity.pdbx_description
1 polymer ?
#
loop_
_entity_poly.entity_id
_entity_poly.type
_entity_poly.pdbx_seq_one_letter_code
_entity_poly.pdbx_strand_id
1 'polypeptide(L)'
;MASVASRIRPLPRIRPLPSSFVLPALVLFGLLVISFWERTHSLGESLWMDEGLSIGIASQPLLDIPHVLRVDGSPPLYYMLLSVWMKITGNGPAETQGLSVAIALVSVPGGLWAGWSLFGRRAGLICAALCAVNPFLTAYAQETRMYALMLVLSLMATAAFLHVFAYGRRQYLPFFSILLALMLYTHNWGLFLSVGLVLALIPCWYVSEVRSSFWRDALIGFGVAGVLYLPWVPTLLHQIQHTGAPWLNSPNFGAPIQITRSLLGGGTPTVALVLAGGSGLAAVIARRVEDRERTAVLAATVTVLGTLAIAWLVSQVSPAWTTRYLGVLLGPMLLIAALGIARAGTLGLVALAIILPIWALPRSYGLDNKSNAADLRKAVVPELHKGDLVVSMQPEQGPLLAYHLEDLGGAPKLRFASPIGLAKNDRVMDWTDAYDKLKAATPAKNLAPLLANLPPGGRVLFVYPVTSRADDWDAPWTELVRRRGAQWGAALAADKQFKLIGAVPPNYRRATRIGVRGIVYEKKAESS
;
A
#
# COMPACT_ATOMS: atom_id res chain seq x y z
N MET A 1 -21.62 66.78 -10.83
CA MET A 1 -21.38 65.49 -11.43
C MET A 1 -19.90 65.23 -11.46
N ALA A 2 -19.39 64.51 -10.43
CA ALA A 2 -17.96 64.16 -10.29
C ALA A 2 -17.77 62.71 -10.72
N SER A 3 -16.92 62.53 -11.73
CA SER A 3 -16.56 61.25 -12.36
C SER A 3 -15.79 60.37 -11.36
N VAL A 4 -16.38 59.23 -11.02
CA VAL A 4 -15.70 58.11 -10.30
C VAL A 4 -14.94 57.28 -11.32
N ALA A 5 -13.71 57.69 -11.59
CA ALA A 5 -12.78 56.86 -12.33
C ALA A 5 -12.25 55.73 -11.41
N SER A 6 -12.75 54.51 -11.57
CA SER A 6 -12.30 53.31 -10.87
C SER A 6 -10.82 53.06 -11.16
N ARG A 7 -9.97 53.21 -10.14
CA ARG A 7 -8.55 52.77 -10.21
C ARG A 7 -8.48 51.24 -10.27
N ILE A 8 -8.48 50.70 -11.47
CA ILE A 8 -8.09 49.29 -11.68
C ILE A 8 -6.62 49.17 -11.33
N ARG A 9 -6.30 48.54 -10.20
CA ARG A 9 -4.91 48.16 -9.87
C ARG A 9 -4.42 47.17 -10.92
N PRO A 10 -3.29 47.45 -11.60
CA PRO A 10 -2.71 46.46 -12.54
C PRO A 10 -2.38 45.17 -11.77
N LEU A 11 -2.75 44.02 -12.34
CA LEU A 11 -2.38 42.70 -11.83
C LEU A 11 -0.88 42.64 -11.62
N PRO A 12 -0.40 41.99 -10.54
CA PRO A 12 1.04 41.85 -10.32
C PRO A 12 1.66 41.13 -11.49
N ARG A 13 2.63 41.77 -12.16
CA ARG A 13 3.40 41.16 -13.25
C ARG A 13 4.10 39.92 -12.68
N ILE A 14 3.76 38.74 -13.23
CA ILE A 14 4.47 37.49 -12.95
C ILE A 14 5.93 37.71 -13.36
N ARG A 15 6.83 37.79 -12.38
CA ARG A 15 8.27 37.91 -12.65
C ARG A 15 8.73 36.61 -13.34
N PRO A 16 9.43 36.67 -14.48
CA PRO A 16 9.97 35.47 -15.10
C PRO A 16 10.90 34.77 -14.09
N LEU A 17 10.81 33.41 -14.07
CA LEU A 17 11.69 32.60 -13.22
C LEU A 17 13.16 32.91 -13.57
N PRO A 18 14.05 33.03 -12.57
CA PRO A 18 15.48 33.15 -12.84
C PRO A 18 15.95 32.02 -13.76
N SER A 19 16.79 32.31 -14.74
CA SER A 19 17.28 31.32 -15.73
C SER A 19 17.87 30.05 -15.09
N SER A 20 18.38 30.16 -13.86
CA SER A 20 18.88 29.03 -13.08
C SER A 20 17.82 28.01 -12.66
N PHE A 21 16.52 28.38 -12.65
CA PHE A 21 15.42 27.50 -12.30
C PHE A 21 14.66 26.91 -13.50
N VAL A 22 14.87 27.47 -14.70
CA VAL A 22 14.14 27.03 -15.90
C VAL A 22 14.46 25.57 -16.23
N LEU A 23 15.74 25.20 -16.29
CA LEU A 23 16.14 23.82 -16.59
C LEU A 23 15.63 22.80 -15.56
N PRO A 24 15.75 23.00 -14.23
CA PRO A 24 15.15 22.11 -13.25
C PRO A 24 13.62 22.00 -13.37
N ALA A 25 12.92 23.09 -13.69
CA ALA A 25 11.47 23.06 -13.88
C ALA A 25 11.09 22.25 -15.12
N LEU A 26 11.81 22.38 -16.22
CA LEU A 26 11.61 21.58 -17.43
C LEU A 26 11.88 20.10 -17.18
N VAL A 27 12.97 19.78 -16.47
CA VAL A 27 13.28 18.40 -16.08
C VAL A 27 12.18 17.82 -15.18
N LEU A 28 11.75 18.58 -14.17
CA LEU A 28 10.65 18.16 -13.28
C LEU A 28 9.37 17.90 -14.07
N PHE A 29 9.01 18.80 -14.98
CA PHE A 29 7.83 18.63 -15.84
C PHE A 29 7.94 17.35 -16.69
N GLY A 30 9.08 17.14 -17.36
CA GLY A 30 9.32 15.91 -18.14
C GLY A 30 9.24 14.64 -17.29
N LEU A 31 9.81 14.66 -16.07
CA LEU A 31 9.70 13.55 -15.12
C LEU A 31 8.27 13.29 -14.68
N LEU A 32 7.47 14.34 -14.45
CA LEU A 32 6.05 14.20 -14.11
C LEU A 32 5.24 13.60 -15.26
N VAL A 33 5.52 14.01 -16.51
CA VAL A 33 4.87 13.45 -17.71
C VAL A 33 5.20 11.96 -17.85
N ILE A 34 6.47 11.59 -17.75
CA ILE A 34 6.91 10.18 -17.80
C ILE A 34 6.25 9.39 -16.66
N SER A 35 6.31 9.92 -15.45
CA SER A 35 5.74 9.30 -14.26
C SER A 35 4.22 9.11 -14.37
N PHE A 36 3.51 10.08 -14.91
CA PHE A 36 2.07 9.98 -15.18
C PHE A 36 1.77 8.89 -16.20
N TRP A 37 2.48 8.87 -17.31
CA TRP A 37 2.31 7.85 -18.34
C TRP A 37 2.56 6.44 -17.81
N GLU A 38 3.68 6.23 -17.11
CA GLU A 38 4.05 4.94 -16.50
C GLU A 38 3.00 4.41 -15.51
N ARG A 39 2.30 5.30 -14.82
CA ARG A 39 1.37 4.95 -13.74
C ARG A 39 -0.09 4.93 -14.15
N THR A 40 -0.40 5.25 -15.40
CA THR A 40 -1.79 5.31 -15.87
C THR A 40 -2.12 4.29 -16.95
N HIS A 41 -1.13 3.61 -17.54
CA HIS A 41 -1.36 2.72 -18.70
C HIS A 41 -2.15 1.44 -18.36
N SER A 42 -2.16 1.00 -17.10
CA SER A 42 -2.95 -0.18 -16.64
C SER A 42 -4.05 0.19 -15.65
N LEU A 43 -4.54 1.44 -15.68
CA LEU A 43 -5.70 1.84 -14.88
C LEU A 43 -6.98 1.21 -15.42
N GLY A 44 -7.90 0.89 -14.50
CA GLY A 44 -9.19 0.30 -14.84
C GLY A 44 -9.17 -1.21 -14.98
N GLU A 45 -8.02 -1.85 -14.76
CA GLU A 45 -7.93 -3.31 -14.70
C GLU A 45 -8.73 -3.88 -13.51
N SER A 46 -9.14 -5.15 -13.65
CA SER A 46 -9.93 -5.84 -12.63
C SER A 46 -9.26 -5.78 -11.26
N LEU A 47 -9.98 -5.26 -10.30
CA LEU A 47 -9.51 -5.15 -8.91
C LEU A 47 -9.31 -6.53 -8.30
N TRP A 48 -8.40 -6.64 -7.34
CA TRP A 48 -8.21 -7.83 -6.54
C TRP A 48 -8.66 -7.61 -5.09
N MET A 49 -8.61 -8.65 -4.25
CA MET A 49 -9.25 -8.62 -2.93
C MET A 49 -8.82 -7.45 -2.04
N ASP A 50 -7.52 -7.09 -2.01
CA ASP A 50 -7.05 -5.97 -1.17
C ASP A 50 -7.64 -4.61 -1.62
N GLU A 51 -7.88 -4.43 -2.92
CA GLU A 51 -8.54 -3.22 -3.43
C GLU A 51 -10.03 -3.23 -3.11
N GLY A 52 -10.68 -4.40 -3.21
CA GLY A 52 -12.08 -4.58 -2.79
C GLY A 52 -12.28 -4.26 -1.30
N LEU A 53 -11.36 -4.73 -0.43
CA LEU A 53 -11.33 -4.36 1.00
C LEU A 53 -11.23 -2.84 1.17
N SER A 54 -10.34 -2.18 0.43
CA SER A 54 -10.14 -0.72 0.53
C SER A 54 -11.38 0.06 0.14
N ILE A 55 -12.00 -0.30 -0.99
CA ILE A 55 -13.22 0.34 -1.48
C ILE A 55 -14.39 0.10 -0.54
N GLY A 56 -14.54 -1.13 -0.05
CA GLY A 56 -15.60 -1.48 0.90
C GLY A 56 -15.52 -0.69 2.21
N ILE A 57 -14.33 -0.50 2.76
CA ILE A 57 -14.10 0.35 3.93
C ILE A 57 -14.37 1.83 3.60
N ALA A 58 -13.84 2.33 2.47
CA ALA A 58 -13.99 3.72 2.08
C ALA A 58 -15.43 4.10 1.69
N SER A 59 -16.28 3.13 1.35
CA SER A 59 -17.70 3.33 1.08
C SER A 59 -18.55 3.57 2.33
N GLN A 60 -17.99 3.33 3.53
CA GLN A 60 -18.69 3.61 4.79
C GLN A 60 -18.76 5.13 5.05
N PRO A 61 -19.66 5.61 5.92
CA PRO A 61 -19.69 7.00 6.33
C PRO A 61 -18.31 7.44 6.85
N LEU A 62 -17.84 8.61 6.42
CA LEU A 62 -16.46 9.07 6.66
C LEU A 62 -16.03 9.00 8.13
N LEU A 63 -16.93 9.38 9.04
CA LEU A 63 -16.66 9.40 10.49
C LEU A 63 -16.72 8.01 11.12
N ASP A 64 -17.35 7.04 10.46
CA ASP A 64 -17.44 5.66 10.94
C ASP A 64 -16.21 4.82 10.50
N ILE A 65 -15.46 5.27 9.51
CA ILE A 65 -14.27 4.55 8.99
C ILE A 65 -13.29 4.16 10.11
N PRO A 66 -12.92 5.05 11.06
CA PRO A 66 -12.03 4.65 12.16
C PRO A 66 -12.61 3.53 13.03
N HIS A 67 -13.93 3.52 13.26
CA HIS A 67 -14.60 2.45 14.02
C HIS A 67 -14.63 1.13 13.25
N VAL A 68 -14.96 1.19 11.96
CA VAL A 68 -14.95 0.03 11.06
C VAL A 68 -13.57 -0.62 10.99
N LEU A 69 -12.53 0.17 10.93
CA LEU A 69 -11.14 -0.32 10.87
C LEU A 69 -10.66 -1.02 12.14
N ARG A 70 -11.40 -0.90 13.25
CA ARG A 70 -11.05 -1.64 14.47
C ARG A 70 -10.99 -3.15 14.23
N VAL A 71 -11.83 -3.67 13.33
CA VAL A 71 -11.89 -5.10 13.00
C VAL A 71 -11.07 -5.48 11.76
N ASP A 72 -10.52 -4.52 11.00
CA ASP A 72 -9.73 -4.79 9.79
C ASP A 72 -8.23 -4.98 10.08
N GLY A 73 -7.64 -4.17 10.95
CA GLY A 73 -6.20 -4.23 11.27
C GLY A 73 -5.36 -3.13 10.62
N SER A 74 -5.96 -2.19 9.89
CA SER A 74 -5.26 -1.08 9.21
C SER A 74 -5.58 0.27 9.84
N PRO A 75 -4.66 1.28 9.78
CA PRO A 75 -4.93 2.65 10.19
C PRO A 75 -5.79 3.43 9.19
N PRO A 76 -6.48 4.54 9.60
CA PRO A 76 -7.61 5.11 8.85
C PRO A 76 -7.26 6.10 7.73
N LEU A 77 -6.08 6.72 7.70
CA LEU A 77 -5.81 7.89 6.86
C LEU A 77 -6.10 7.66 5.38
N TYR A 78 -5.57 6.57 4.82
CA TYR A 78 -5.75 6.29 3.39
C TYR A 78 -7.23 6.06 3.04
N TYR A 79 -7.96 5.34 3.86
CA TYR A 79 -9.38 5.02 3.62
C TYR A 79 -10.27 6.26 3.72
N MET A 80 -9.97 7.18 4.63
CA MET A 80 -10.66 8.47 4.72
C MET A 80 -10.39 9.34 3.50
N LEU A 81 -9.12 9.39 3.02
CA LEU A 81 -8.76 10.08 1.78
C LEU A 81 -9.47 9.44 0.57
N LEU A 82 -9.51 8.11 0.51
CA LEU A 82 -10.19 7.37 -0.56
C LEU A 82 -11.69 7.64 -0.53
N SER A 83 -12.32 7.68 0.64
CA SER A 83 -13.75 7.99 0.78
C SER A 83 -14.09 9.37 0.21
N VAL A 84 -13.27 10.38 0.51
CA VAL A 84 -13.44 11.73 -0.04
C VAL A 84 -13.20 11.73 -1.56
N TRP A 85 -12.15 11.05 -2.01
CA TRP A 85 -11.81 10.93 -3.43
C TRP A 85 -12.94 10.29 -4.24
N MET A 86 -13.48 9.15 -3.77
CA MET A 86 -14.59 8.44 -4.41
C MET A 86 -15.86 9.29 -4.55
N LYS A 87 -16.14 10.19 -3.59
CA LYS A 87 -17.26 11.14 -3.69
C LYS A 87 -17.10 12.16 -4.83
N ILE A 88 -15.87 12.44 -5.23
CA ILE A 88 -15.55 13.43 -6.27
C ILE A 88 -15.42 12.77 -7.64
N THR A 89 -14.77 11.59 -7.71
CA THR A 89 -14.39 10.96 -8.97
C THR A 89 -15.26 9.76 -9.36
N GLY A 90 -15.96 9.17 -8.38
CA GLY A 90 -16.68 7.91 -8.55
C GLY A 90 -15.94 6.73 -7.93
N ASN A 91 -16.55 5.54 -8.01
CA ASN A 91 -16.08 4.32 -7.38
C ASN A 91 -15.63 3.23 -8.36
N GLY A 92 -15.49 3.54 -9.63
CA GLY A 92 -14.97 2.59 -10.63
C GLY A 92 -13.49 2.24 -10.38
N PRO A 93 -12.96 1.19 -11.03
CA PRO A 93 -11.58 0.76 -10.84
C PRO A 93 -10.56 1.86 -11.13
N ALA A 94 -10.65 2.55 -12.26
CA ALA A 94 -9.71 3.61 -12.64
C ALA A 94 -9.79 4.81 -11.69
N GLU A 95 -11.00 5.19 -11.29
CA GLU A 95 -11.27 6.30 -10.40
C GLU A 95 -10.64 6.06 -9.03
N THR A 96 -10.83 4.88 -8.44
CA THR A 96 -10.30 4.55 -7.12
C THR A 96 -8.77 4.39 -7.13
N GLN A 97 -8.19 3.81 -8.18
CA GLN A 97 -6.74 3.73 -8.39
C GLN A 97 -6.12 5.12 -8.61
N GLY A 98 -6.88 6.05 -9.18
CA GLY A 98 -6.46 7.43 -9.46
C GLY A 98 -5.95 8.19 -8.23
N LEU A 99 -6.48 7.92 -7.02
CA LEU A 99 -5.94 8.49 -5.79
C LEU A 99 -4.48 8.08 -5.57
N SER A 100 -4.17 6.80 -5.72
CA SER A 100 -2.80 6.30 -5.54
C SER A 100 -1.85 6.85 -6.61
N VAL A 101 -2.33 7.05 -7.85
CA VAL A 101 -1.56 7.75 -8.91
C VAL A 101 -1.26 9.20 -8.51
N ALA A 102 -2.28 9.94 -8.09
CA ALA A 102 -2.11 11.34 -7.67
C ALA A 102 -1.09 11.47 -6.53
N ILE A 103 -1.19 10.62 -5.53
CA ILE A 103 -0.23 10.57 -4.40
C ILE A 103 1.17 10.20 -4.89
N ALA A 104 1.29 9.18 -5.75
CA ALA A 104 2.58 8.74 -6.27
C ALA A 104 3.28 9.83 -7.10
N LEU A 105 2.53 10.66 -7.83
CA LEU A 105 3.07 11.82 -8.56
C LEU A 105 3.68 12.84 -7.61
N VAL A 106 3.16 13.02 -6.38
CA VAL A 106 3.73 13.91 -5.36
C VAL A 106 5.14 13.46 -4.94
N SER A 107 5.48 12.17 -5.08
CA SER A 107 6.84 11.68 -4.80
C SER A 107 7.93 12.35 -5.64
N VAL A 108 7.61 12.78 -6.86
CA VAL A 108 8.58 13.38 -7.80
C VAL A 108 9.03 14.77 -7.32
N PRO A 109 8.14 15.77 -7.12
CA PRO A 109 8.53 17.05 -6.52
C PRO A 109 8.99 16.88 -5.06
N GLY A 110 8.43 15.93 -4.29
CA GLY A 110 8.89 15.60 -2.95
C GLY A 110 10.34 15.13 -2.91
N GLY A 111 10.72 14.24 -3.82
CA GLY A 111 12.09 13.77 -4.00
C GLY A 111 13.04 14.88 -4.45
N LEU A 112 12.59 15.75 -5.38
CA LEU A 112 13.35 16.93 -5.78
C LEU A 112 13.63 17.84 -4.57
N TRP A 113 12.60 18.17 -3.80
CA TRP A 113 12.72 19.00 -2.61
C TRP A 113 13.67 18.36 -1.58
N ALA A 114 13.43 17.11 -1.23
CA ALA A 114 14.21 16.40 -0.23
C ALA A 114 15.70 16.30 -0.60
N GLY A 115 16.00 15.82 -1.81
CA GLY A 115 17.37 15.68 -2.27
C GLY A 115 18.08 17.03 -2.47
N TRP A 116 17.36 18.04 -3.00
CA TRP A 116 17.97 19.36 -3.23
C TRP A 116 18.25 20.13 -1.94
N SER A 117 17.28 20.15 -1.02
CA SER A 117 17.42 20.90 0.23
C SER A 117 18.43 20.30 1.21
N LEU A 118 18.66 18.97 1.12
CA LEU A 118 19.62 18.25 1.95
C LEU A 118 21.01 18.19 1.30
N PHE A 119 21.10 17.86 0.01
CA PHE A 119 22.33 17.42 -0.64
C PHE A 119 22.69 18.21 -1.92
N GLY A 120 21.87 19.20 -2.26
CA GLY A 120 22.08 20.07 -3.41
C GLY A 120 21.37 19.62 -4.68
N ARG A 121 21.39 20.51 -5.69
CA ARG A 121 20.60 20.42 -6.93
C ARG A 121 20.73 19.07 -7.66
N ARG A 122 21.96 18.56 -7.78
CA ARG A 122 22.24 17.30 -8.49
C ARG A 122 21.56 16.11 -7.81
N ALA A 123 21.67 16.01 -6.48
CA ALA A 123 21.02 14.96 -5.71
C ALA A 123 19.49 15.07 -5.77
N GLY A 124 18.94 16.29 -5.74
CA GLY A 124 17.50 16.53 -5.89
C GLY A 124 16.97 16.05 -7.23
N LEU A 125 17.62 16.40 -8.35
CA LEU A 125 17.19 15.95 -9.68
C LEU A 125 17.29 14.43 -9.84
N ILE A 126 18.32 13.80 -9.27
CA ILE A 126 18.46 12.34 -9.26
C ILE A 126 17.36 11.69 -8.41
N CYS A 127 17.08 12.21 -7.22
CA CYS A 127 16.02 11.69 -6.37
C CYS A 127 14.65 11.78 -7.06
N ALA A 128 14.35 12.91 -7.70
CA ALA A 128 13.15 13.08 -8.50
C ALA A 128 13.06 12.05 -9.65
N ALA A 129 14.17 11.84 -10.38
CA ALA A 129 14.22 10.86 -11.47
C ALA A 129 14.00 9.43 -10.96
N LEU A 130 14.65 9.07 -9.84
CA LEU A 130 14.43 7.75 -9.22
C LEU A 130 12.98 7.60 -8.76
N CYS A 131 12.38 8.61 -8.15
CA CYS A 131 10.96 8.59 -7.76
C CYS A 131 10.04 8.47 -8.97
N ALA A 132 10.36 9.12 -10.09
CA ALA A 132 9.50 9.17 -11.27
C ALA A 132 9.26 7.80 -11.90
N VAL A 133 10.30 6.95 -11.95
CA VAL A 133 10.27 5.65 -12.65
C VAL A 133 10.47 4.45 -11.73
N ASN A 134 10.45 4.64 -10.40
CA ASN A 134 10.64 3.53 -9.47
C ASN A 134 9.56 2.45 -9.66
N PRO A 135 9.94 1.17 -9.87
CA PRO A 135 9.00 0.11 -10.19
C PRO A 135 8.02 -0.22 -9.06
N PHE A 136 8.43 -0.09 -7.80
CA PHE A 136 7.53 -0.25 -6.66
C PHE A 136 6.43 0.84 -6.68
N LEU A 137 6.83 2.10 -6.87
CA LEU A 137 5.87 3.20 -6.99
C LEU A 137 4.95 3.04 -8.19
N THR A 138 5.46 2.59 -9.34
CA THR A 138 4.65 2.35 -10.54
C THR A 138 3.62 1.26 -10.30
N ALA A 139 4.01 0.15 -9.65
CA ALA A 139 3.10 -0.94 -9.32
C ALA A 139 2.02 -0.50 -8.34
N TYR A 140 2.40 0.11 -7.22
CA TYR A 140 1.46 0.49 -6.16
C TYR A 140 0.73 1.81 -6.39
N ALA A 141 1.11 2.60 -7.37
CA ALA A 141 0.30 3.71 -7.86
C ALA A 141 -0.96 3.23 -8.59
N GLN A 142 -0.92 2.06 -9.20
CA GLN A 142 -2.03 1.44 -9.93
C GLN A 142 -2.83 0.45 -9.06
N GLU A 143 -2.74 0.59 -7.74
CA GLU A 143 -3.54 -0.16 -6.77
C GLU A 143 -4.27 0.79 -5.82
N THR A 144 -5.52 0.48 -5.53
CA THR A 144 -6.32 1.20 -4.54
C THR A 144 -5.88 0.81 -3.13
N ARG A 145 -4.60 1.15 -2.80
CA ARG A 145 -3.93 0.80 -1.53
C ARG A 145 -3.00 1.94 -1.05
N MET A 146 -2.71 1.94 0.24
CA MET A 146 -1.97 2.99 0.94
C MET A 146 -0.47 3.05 0.63
N TYR A 147 0.09 2.15 -0.18
CA TYR A 147 1.55 1.99 -0.29
C TYR A 147 2.25 3.18 -0.96
N ALA A 148 1.61 3.84 -1.92
CA ALA A 148 2.13 5.08 -2.51
C ALA A 148 2.19 6.20 -1.46
N LEU A 149 1.16 6.35 -0.62
CA LEU A 149 1.11 7.33 0.47
C LEU A 149 2.19 7.03 1.52
N MET A 150 2.33 5.77 1.90
CA MET A 150 3.35 5.30 2.84
C MET A 150 4.76 5.70 2.37
N LEU A 151 5.08 5.51 1.09
CA LEU A 151 6.38 5.88 0.53
C LEU A 151 6.60 7.40 0.54
N VAL A 152 5.63 8.18 0.08
CA VAL A 152 5.73 9.65 0.05
C VAL A 152 5.96 10.18 1.47
N LEU A 153 5.20 9.70 2.44
CA LEU A 153 5.33 10.12 3.83
C LEU A 153 6.67 9.71 4.44
N SER A 154 7.15 8.48 4.17
CA SER A 154 8.45 8.02 4.66
C SER A 154 9.61 8.83 4.08
N LEU A 155 9.56 9.17 2.79
CA LEU A 155 10.53 10.04 2.12
C LEU A 155 10.59 11.42 2.77
N MET A 156 9.42 12.05 2.91
CA MET A 156 9.32 13.42 3.43
C MET A 156 9.61 13.48 4.93
N ALA A 157 9.15 12.51 5.72
CA ALA A 157 9.44 12.43 7.15
C ALA A 157 10.94 12.22 7.40
N THR A 158 11.60 11.35 6.63
CA THR A 158 13.05 11.16 6.72
C THR A 158 13.79 12.43 6.35
N ALA A 159 13.39 13.12 5.27
CA ALA A 159 14.01 14.38 4.89
C ALA A 159 13.85 15.46 5.98
N ALA A 160 12.65 15.59 6.54
CA ALA A 160 12.38 16.52 7.63
C ALA A 160 13.19 16.17 8.90
N PHE A 161 13.29 14.89 9.25
CA PHE A 161 14.15 14.40 10.33
C PHE A 161 15.62 14.80 10.12
N LEU A 162 16.16 14.56 8.93
CA LEU A 162 17.54 14.94 8.62
C LEU A 162 17.76 16.45 8.69
N HIS A 163 16.79 17.26 8.23
CA HIS A 163 16.85 18.70 8.39
C HIS A 163 16.96 19.13 9.85
N VAL A 164 16.15 18.53 10.73
CA VAL A 164 16.17 18.87 12.16
C VAL A 164 17.43 18.39 12.84
N PHE A 165 17.74 17.08 12.73
CA PHE A 165 18.69 16.44 13.62
C PHE A 165 20.11 16.31 13.03
N ALA A 166 20.27 16.24 11.69
CA ALA A 166 21.58 16.24 11.06
C ALA A 166 22.06 17.65 10.68
N TYR A 167 21.12 18.53 10.23
CA TYR A 167 21.46 19.87 9.79
C TYR A 167 21.14 20.98 10.80
N GLY A 168 20.48 20.67 11.93
CA GLY A 168 20.12 21.64 12.97
C GLY A 168 19.03 22.65 12.57
N ARG A 169 18.26 22.36 11.52
CA ARG A 169 17.24 23.27 10.96
C ARG A 169 15.89 23.07 11.68
N ARG A 170 15.78 23.60 12.90
CA ARG A 170 14.62 23.42 13.79
C ARG A 170 13.27 23.84 13.19
N GLN A 171 13.25 24.70 12.19
CA GLN A 171 12.02 25.10 11.49
C GLN A 171 11.27 23.91 10.85
N TYR A 172 11.93 22.80 10.59
CA TYR A 172 11.33 21.56 10.08
C TYR A 172 10.75 20.65 11.17
N LEU A 173 10.90 20.99 12.46
CA LEU A 173 10.43 20.17 13.56
C LEU A 173 8.90 19.92 13.55
N PRO A 174 8.04 20.95 13.38
CA PRO A 174 6.61 20.72 13.24
C PRO A 174 6.26 19.86 12.04
N PHE A 175 6.94 20.08 10.91
CA PHE A 175 6.73 19.32 9.69
C PHE A 175 7.10 17.84 9.88
N PHE A 176 8.23 17.55 10.55
CA PHE A 176 8.62 16.20 10.93
C PHE A 176 7.55 15.51 11.78
N SER A 177 7.08 16.17 12.84
CA SER A 177 6.08 15.62 13.77
C SER A 177 4.77 15.26 13.06
N ILE A 178 4.29 16.15 12.19
CA ILE A 178 3.05 15.94 11.43
C ILE A 178 3.22 14.80 10.44
N LEU A 179 4.31 14.77 9.67
CA LEU A 179 4.56 13.71 8.69
C LEU A 179 4.69 12.34 9.36
N LEU A 180 5.34 12.27 10.53
CA LEU A 180 5.46 11.04 11.29
C LEU A 180 4.09 10.57 11.80
N ALA A 181 3.26 11.47 12.33
CA ALA A 181 1.91 11.14 12.74
C ALA A 181 1.06 10.64 11.55
N LEU A 182 1.09 11.34 10.41
CA LEU A 182 0.39 10.92 9.19
C LEU A 182 0.87 9.53 8.71
N MET A 183 2.18 9.25 8.82
CA MET A 183 2.75 7.95 8.51
C MET A 183 2.16 6.85 9.42
N LEU A 184 2.07 7.09 10.72
CA LEU A 184 1.48 6.17 11.69
C LEU A 184 0.00 5.92 11.41
N TYR A 185 -0.75 6.94 10.99
CA TYR A 185 -2.15 6.82 10.56
C TYR A 185 -2.32 6.20 9.17
N THR A 186 -1.23 5.99 8.43
CA THR A 186 -1.27 5.36 7.10
C THR A 186 -1.05 3.86 7.16
N HIS A 187 -0.05 3.40 7.93
CA HIS A 187 0.33 1.99 7.98
C HIS A 187 1.08 1.66 9.28
N ASN A 188 0.75 0.50 9.88
CA ASN A 188 1.39 0.04 11.12
C ASN A 188 2.92 -0.09 11.03
N TRP A 189 3.48 -0.30 9.83
CA TRP A 189 4.93 -0.29 9.61
C TRP A 189 5.59 1.07 9.83
N GLY A 190 4.82 2.13 9.96
CA GLY A 190 5.27 3.43 10.46
C GLY A 190 5.87 3.36 11.86
N LEU A 191 5.43 2.40 12.69
CA LEU A 191 6.01 2.15 14.01
C LEU A 191 7.45 1.65 13.89
N PHE A 192 7.74 0.74 12.99
CA PHE A 192 9.11 0.27 12.76
C PHE A 192 10.01 1.37 12.20
N LEU A 193 9.50 2.20 11.27
CA LEU A 193 10.21 3.38 10.77
C LEU A 193 10.51 4.35 11.92
N SER A 194 9.55 4.57 12.83
CA SER A 194 9.74 5.43 14.00
C SER A 194 10.89 4.94 14.89
N VAL A 195 10.97 3.63 15.12
CA VAL A 195 12.12 3.02 15.86
C VAL A 195 13.42 3.26 15.10
N GLY A 196 13.45 3.04 13.78
CA GLY A 196 14.62 3.34 12.95
C GLY A 196 15.08 4.80 13.04
N LEU A 197 14.13 5.75 13.03
CA LEU A 197 14.42 7.18 13.20
C LEU A 197 14.91 7.51 14.63
N VAL A 198 14.36 6.86 15.65
CA VAL A 198 14.87 7.01 17.03
C VAL A 198 16.32 6.52 17.14
N LEU A 199 16.63 5.37 16.56
CA LEU A 199 18.01 4.88 16.50
C LEU A 199 18.94 5.84 15.73
N ALA A 200 18.44 6.48 14.69
CA ALA A 200 19.17 7.47 13.90
C ALA A 200 19.47 8.78 14.66
N LEU A 201 18.85 9.02 15.80
CA LEU A 201 19.27 10.12 16.70
C LEU A 201 20.68 9.92 17.24
N ILE A 202 21.16 8.68 17.35
CA ILE A 202 22.49 8.37 17.90
C ILE A 202 23.60 9.05 17.08
N PRO A 203 23.79 8.79 15.78
CA PRO A 203 24.81 9.47 14.99
C PRO A 203 24.60 10.99 14.93
N CYS A 204 23.34 11.47 14.93
CA CYS A 204 23.06 12.90 14.95
C CYS A 204 23.49 13.58 16.25
N TRP A 205 23.31 12.92 17.39
CA TRP A 205 23.67 13.46 18.69
C TRP A 205 25.19 13.59 18.88
N TYR A 206 25.97 12.61 18.36
CA TYR A 206 27.44 12.67 18.47
C TYR A 206 28.05 13.88 17.79
N VAL A 207 27.41 14.38 16.71
CA VAL A 207 27.91 15.51 15.91
C VAL A 207 27.20 16.84 16.24
N SER A 208 26.18 16.80 17.09
CA SER A 208 25.41 17.99 17.46
C SER A 208 26.23 18.98 18.28
N GLU A 209 26.33 20.22 17.80
CA GLU A 209 26.98 21.32 18.50
C GLU A 209 26.17 21.80 19.72
N VAL A 210 24.86 21.62 19.73
CA VAL A 210 23.94 22.12 20.77
C VAL A 210 23.25 20.93 21.46
N ARG A 211 24.00 20.22 22.27
CA ARG A 211 23.53 19.00 22.95
C ARG A 211 22.33 19.21 23.88
N SER A 212 22.24 20.38 24.53
CA SER A 212 21.15 20.68 25.47
C SER A 212 19.78 20.82 24.80
N SER A 213 19.72 21.36 23.58
CA SER A 213 18.46 21.47 22.83
C SER A 213 18.12 20.24 22.01
N PHE A 214 19.10 19.39 21.69
CA PHE A 214 18.93 18.22 20.84
C PHE A 214 17.87 17.26 21.39
N TRP A 215 18.00 16.83 22.63
CA TRP A 215 17.06 15.89 23.24
C TRP A 215 15.69 16.53 23.50
N ARG A 216 15.65 17.84 23.79
CA ARG A 216 14.38 18.58 23.85
C ARG A 216 13.67 18.55 22.49
N ASP A 217 14.39 18.80 21.40
CA ASP A 217 13.81 18.79 20.06
C ASP A 217 13.39 17.38 19.63
N ALA A 218 14.14 16.36 20.04
CA ALA A 218 13.74 14.95 19.84
C ALA A 218 12.45 14.63 20.62
N LEU A 219 12.40 15.01 21.90
CA LEU A 219 11.19 14.80 22.71
C LEU A 219 9.97 15.54 22.14
N ILE A 220 10.13 16.77 21.69
CA ILE A 220 9.05 17.54 21.04
C ILE A 220 8.65 16.85 19.73
N GLY A 221 9.60 16.51 18.85
CA GLY A 221 9.33 15.94 17.53
C GLY A 221 8.58 14.63 17.60
N PHE A 222 9.09 13.67 18.35
CA PHE A 222 8.46 12.36 18.52
C PHE A 222 7.26 12.42 19.48
N GLY A 223 7.34 13.26 20.54
CA GLY A 223 6.27 13.43 21.51
C GLY A 223 5.00 14.02 20.87
N VAL A 224 5.12 15.06 20.04
CA VAL A 224 3.97 15.62 19.31
C VAL A 224 3.39 14.58 18.34
N ALA A 225 4.22 13.86 17.61
CA ALA A 225 3.73 12.77 16.74
C ALA A 225 2.99 11.70 17.56
N GLY A 226 3.54 11.30 18.70
CA GLY A 226 2.90 10.35 19.63
C GLY A 226 1.57 10.86 20.19
N VAL A 227 1.51 12.13 20.64
CA VAL A 227 0.26 12.74 21.13
C VAL A 227 -0.80 12.77 20.03
N LEU A 228 -0.43 13.16 18.81
CA LEU A 228 -1.36 13.14 17.67
C LEU A 228 -1.86 11.71 17.35
N TYR A 229 -1.07 10.68 17.63
CA TYR A 229 -1.44 9.29 17.39
C TYR A 229 -2.20 8.63 18.56
N LEU A 230 -2.21 9.24 19.76
CA LEU A 230 -2.91 8.69 20.94
C LEU A 230 -4.36 8.26 20.71
N PRO A 231 -5.18 9.03 19.92
CA PRO A 231 -6.56 8.61 19.67
C PRO A 231 -6.69 7.24 19.01
N TRP A 232 -5.68 6.80 18.26
CA TRP A 232 -5.67 5.50 17.58
C TRP A 232 -5.12 4.35 18.44
N VAL A 233 -4.38 4.63 19.49
CA VAL A 233 -3.71 3.61 20.31
C VAL A 233 -4.66 2.55 20.87
N PRO A 234 -5.88 2.87 21.37
CA PRO A 234 -6.82 1.85 21.84
C PRO A 234 -7.22 0.87 20.73
N THR A 235 -7.43 1.38 19.51
CA THR A 235 -7.73 0.56 18.33
C THR A 235 -6.53 -0.30 17.93
N LEU A 236 -5.32 0.25 17.92
CA LEU A 236 -4.08 -0.50 17.64
C LEU A 236 -3.89 -1.66 18.61
N LEU A 237 -4.10 -1.44 19.92
CA LEU A 237 -3.98 -2.50 20.93
C LEU A 237 -5.00 -3.62 20.72
N HIS A 238 -6.24 -3.26 20.37
CA HIS A 238 -7.25 -4.24 20.01
C HIS A 238 -6.85 -5.04 18.76
N GLN A 239 -6.36 -4.36 17.72
CA GLN A 239 -5.91 -5.00 16.48
C GLN A 239 -4.75 -5.97 16.73
N ILE A 240 -3.76 -5.60 17.54
CA ILE A 240 -2.62 -6.48 17.89
C ILE A 240 -3.12 -7.79 18.54
N GLN A 241 -4.16 -7.71 19.37
CA GLN A 241 -4.69 -8.86 20.09
C GLN A 241 -5.58 -9.76 19.24
N HIS A 242 -6.32 -9.19 18.28
CA HIS A 242 -7.44 -9.88 17.66
C HIS A 242 -7.36 -10.04 16.13
N THR A 243 -6.56 -9.22 15.40
CA THR A 243 -6.61 -9.30 13.94
C THR A 243 -5.44 -10.07 13.33
N GLY A 244 -4.20 -9.81 13.72
CA GLY A 244 -3.02 -10.52 13.21
C GLY A 244 -2.83 -10.46 11.69
N ALA A 245 -1.91 -11.29 11.17
CA ALA A 245 -1.72 -11.49 9.73
C ALA A 245 -1.48 -13.00 9.43
N PRO A 246 -2.47 -13.88 9.66
CA PRO A 246 -2.29 -15.33 9.60
C PRO A 246 -2.02 -15.86 8.19
N TRP A 247 -2.09 -15.01 7.17
CA TRP A 247 -1.73 -15.31 5.77
C TRP A 247 -0.23 -15.11 5.47
N LEU A 248 0.59 -14.77 6.46
CA LEU A 248 2.03 -14.57 6.31
C LEU A 248 2.81 -15.61 7.12
N ASN A 249 3.98 -15.99 6.59
CA ASN A 249 4.96 -16.80 7.28
C ASN A 249 6.07 -15.93 7.88
N SER A 250 6.77 -16.47 8.89
CA SER A 250 7.96 -15.81 9.43
C SER A 250 9.07 -15.75 8.38
N PRO A 251 9.77 -14.60 8.23
CA PRO A 251 10.81 -14.45 7.23
C PRO A 251 12.07 -15.26 7.62
N ASN A 252 12.70 -15.90 6.61
CA ASN A 252 14.01 -16.51 6.79
C ASN A 252 15.13 -15.46 6.79
N PHE A 253 16.39 -15.87 7.07
CA PHE A 253 17.54 -14.98 7.10
C PHE A 253 17.87 -14.33 5.73
N GLY A 254 17.49 -14.94 4.62
CA GLY A 254 17.68 -14.40 3.28
C GLY A 254 16.63 -13.37 2.86
N ALA A 255 15.50 -13.32 3.55
CA ALA A 255 14.37 -12.46 3.20
C ALA A 255 14.74 -10.96 3.10
N PRO A 256 15.57 -10.37 3.99
CA PRO A 256 15.97 -8.96 3.87
C PRO A 256 16.67 -8.63 2.56
N ILE A 257 17.54 -9.52 2.06
CA ILE A 257 18.28 -9.34 0.81
C ILE A 257 17.33 -9.47 -0.40
N GLN A 258 16.47 -10.49 -0.40
CA GLN A 258 15.51 -10.73 -1.49
C GLN A 258 14.56 -9.55 -1.66
N ILE A 259 14.02 -9.04 -0.57
CA ILE A 259 13.07 -7.92 -0.59
C ILE A 259 13.75 -6.61 -1.00
N THR A 260 14.97 -6.35 -0.54
CA THR A 260 15.73 -5.18 -0.98
C THR A 260 15.91 -5.19 -2.50
N ARG A 261 16.23 -6.34 -3.10
CA ARG A 261 16.30 -6.47 -4.57
C ARG A 261 14.96 -6.20 -5.24
N SER A 262 13.87 -6.66 -4.66
CA SER A 262 12.51 -6.43 -5.19
C SER A 262 12.12 -4.96 -5.13
N LEU A 263 12.40 -4.26 -4.02
CA LEU A 263 12.15 -2.82 -3.85
C LEU A 263 12.94 -1.96 -4.84
N LEU A 264 14.16 -2.39 -5.17
CA LEU A 264 15.06 -1.72 -6.11
C LEU A 264 14.91 -2.21 -7.57
N GLY A 265 13.84 -2.92 -7.89
CA GLY A 265 13.50 -3.30 -9.27
C GLY A 265 14.34 -4.41 -9.88
N GLY A 266 14.91 -5.29 -9.06
CA GLY A 266 15.63 -6.48 -9.50
C GLY A 266 17.15 -6.42 -9.36
N GLY A 267 17.84 -7.45 -9.85
CA GLY A 267 19.30 -7.62 -9.62
C GLY A 267 20.16 -6.54 -10.26
N THR A 268 19.97 -6.26 -11.55
CA THR A 268 20.80 -5.28 -12.29
C THR A 268 20.71 -3.86 -11.71
N PRO A 269 19.52 -3.28 -11.48
CA PRO A 269 19.43 -1.98 -10.82
C PRO A 269 20.03 -1.99 -9.41
N THR A 270 19.83 -3.05 -8.63
CA THR A 270 20.40 -3.17 -7.28
C THR A 270 21.94 -3.14 -7.33
N VAL A 271 22.57 -3.90 -8.23
CA VAL A 271 24.03 -3.89 -8.38
C VAL A 271 24.51 -2.51 -8.82
N ALA A 272 23.86 -1.86 -9.79
CA ALA A 272 24.23 -0.53 -10.24
C ALA A 272 24.11 0.52 -9.10
N LEU A 273 23.03 0.45 -8.30
CA LEU A 273 22.83 1.31 -7.13
C LEU A 273 23.89 1.07 -6.05
N VAL A 274 24.23 -0.18 -5.76
CA VAL A 274 25.23 -0.54 -4.73
C VAL A 274 26.62 -0.11 -5.17
N LEU A 275 27.01 -0.36 -6.42
CA LEU A 275 28.35 -0.01 -6.91
C LEU A 275 28.51 1.52 -7.04
N ALA A 276 27.62 2.18 -7.75
CA ALA A 276 27.72 3.61 -7.95
C ALA A 276 27.34 4.40 -6.70
N GLY A 277 26.19 4.09 -6.10
CA GLY A 277 25.73 4.72 -4.87
C GLY A 277 26.70 4.47 -3.71
N GLY A 278 27.14 3.23 -3.53
CA GLY A 278 28.09 2.85 -2.49
C GLY A 278 29.45 3.54 -2.64
N SER A 279 30.00 3.64 -3.87
CA SER A 279 31.25 4.35 -4.12
C SER A 279 31.14 5.85 -3.78
N GLY A 280 30.02 6.49 -4.16
CA GLY A 280 29.76 7.89 -3.83
C GLY A 280 29.57 8.11 -2.33
N LEU A 281 28.86 7.22 -1.62
CA LEU A 281 28.72 7.28 -0.16
C LEU A 281 30.06 7.05 0.55
N ALA A 282 30.86 6.09 0.08
CA ALA A 282 32.22 5.88 0.59
C ALA A 282 33.07 7.14 0.44
N ALA A 283 32.96 7.85 -0.69
CA ALA A 283 33.65 9.13 -0.89
C ALA A 283 33.18 10.22 0.09
N VAL A 284 31.89 10.27 0.43
CA VAL A 284 31.35 11.19 1.46
C VAL A 284 31.94 10.85 2.84
N ILE A 285 31.95 9.57 3.19
CA ILE A 285 32.44 9.10 4.50
C ILE A 285 33.96 9.31 4.63
N ALA A 286 34.74 9.02 3.56
CA ALA A 286 36.20 9.06 3.59
C ALA A 286 36.77 10.48 3.52
N ARG A 287 36.13 11.40 2.79
CA ARG A 287 36.70 12.73 2.48
C ARG A 287 36.51 13.80 3.55
N ARG A 288 35.89 13.48 4.70
CA ARG A 288 35.54 14.47 5.74
C ARG A 288 34.82 15.72 5.18
N VAL A 289 34.11 15.55 4.06
CA VAL A 289 33.27 16.59 3.49
C VAL A 289 32.14 16.82 4.49
N GLU A 290 31.85 18.03 4.82
CA GLU A 290 30.94 18.53 5.84
C GLU A 290 30.40 17.46 6.82
N ASP A 291 30.74 17.52 8.07
CA ASP A 291 30.31 16.56 9.11
C ASP A 291 28.79 16.30 9.09
N ARG A 292 28.01 17.30 8.63
CA ARG A 292 26.54 17.23 8.50
C ARG A 292 26.05 16.29 7.39
N GLU A 293 26.69 16.32 6.18
CA GLU A 293 26.32 15.39 5.09
C GLU A 293 26.67 13.95 5.47
N ARG A 294 27.83 13.73 6.08
CA ARG A 294 28.23 12.42 6.62
C ARG A 294 27.25 11.94 7.68
N THR A 295 26.86 12.82 8.61
CA THR A 295 25.87 12.51 9.66
C THR A 295 24.51 12.14 9.04
N ALA A 296 24.06 12.88 8.02
CA ALA A 296 22.81 12.58 7.32
C ALA A 296 22.86 11.20 6.64
N VAL A 297 23.99 10.83 6.01
CA VAL A 297 24.17 9.48 5.43
C VAL A 297 24.11 8.41 6.51
N LEU A 298 24.83 8.57 7.62
CA LEU A 298 24.82 7.62 8.71
C LEU A 298 23.43 7.50 9.32
N ALA A 299 22.74 8.61 9.59
CA ALA A 299 21.40 8.62 10.16
C ALA A 299 20.38 7.94 9.24
N ALA A 300 20.40 8.25 7.94
CA ALA A 300 19.50 7.61 6.98
C ALA A 300 19.80 6.10 6.83
N THR A 301 21.07 5.71 6.86
CA THR A 301 21.48 4.29 6.85
C THR A 301 21.01 3.57 8.11
N VAL A 302 21.19 4.16 9.30
CA VAL A 302 20.68 3.62 10.55
C VAL A 302 19.16 3.52 10.55
N THR A 303 18.47 4.52 9.97
CA THR A 303 17.00 4.44 9.79
C THR A 303 16.61 3.21 8.98
N VAL A 304 17.23 2.98 7.81
CA VAL A 304 16.93 1.82 6.95
C VAL A 304 17.24 0.51 7.66
N LEU A 305 18.45 0.36 8.17
CA LEU A 305 18.90 -0.88 8.79
C LEU A 305 18.18 -1.17 10.11
N GLY A 306 17.93 -0.14 10.94
CA GLY A 306 17.19 -0.27 12.19
C GLY A 306 15.74 -0.65 11.95
N THR A 307 15.06 0.00 10.98
CA THR A 307 13.70 -0.36 10.58
C THR A 307 13.63 -1.81 10.08
N LEU A 308 14.58 -2.20 9.23
CA LEU A 308 14.64 -3.54 8.66
C LEU A 308 14.88 -4.60 9.77
N ALA A 309 15.82 -4.33 10.68
CA ALA A 309 16.16 -5.24 11.76
C ALA A 309 14.98 -5.44 12.73
N ILE A 310 14.34 -4.35 13.20
CA ILE A 310 13.22 -4.47 14.13
C ILE A 310 12.02 -5.14 13.47
N ALA A 311 11.74 -4.84 12.20
CA ALA A 311 10.67 -5.47 11.45
C ALA A 311 10.92 -6.98 11.28
N TRP A 312 12.16 -7.38 10.99
CA TRP A 312 12.53 -8.79 10.87
C TRP A 312 12.39 -9.52 12.22
N LEU A 313 12.91 -8.91 13.30
CA LEU A 313 12.82 -9.48 14.66
C LEU A 313 11.37 -9.66 15.12
N VAL A 314 10.53 -8.64 14.96
CA VAL A 314 9.11 -8.73 15.33
C VAL A 314 8.39 -9.76 14.49
N SER A 315 8.72 -9.86 13.19
CA SER A 315 8.10 -10.84 12.28
C SER A 315 8.48 -12.30 12.58
N GLN A 316 9.47 -12.57 13.44
CA GLN A 316 9.74 -13.94 13.95
C GLN A 316 8.66 -14.40 14.93
N VAL A 317 8.06 -13.47 15.68
CA VAL A 317 7.04 -13.77 16.71
C VAL A 317 5.63 -13.54 16.16
N SER A 318 5.43 -12.45 15.43
CA SER A 318 4.16 -12.08 14.80
C SER A 318 4.41 -11.83 13.31
N PRO A 319 4.17 -12.81 12.42
CA PRO A 319 4.47 -12.71 11.01
C PRO A 319 3.79 -11.49 10.38
N ALA A 320 4.60 -10.57 9.85
CA ALA A 320 4.13 -9.34 9.18
C ALA A 320 5.02 -8.97 7.97
N TRP A 321 5.81 -9.92 7.47
CA TRP A 321 6.85 -9.68 6.48
C TRP A 321 6.33 -9.86 5.05
N THR A 322 6.21 -8.77 4.31
CA THR A 322 5.89 -8.81 2.87
C THR A 322 6.48 -7.61 2.15
N THR A 323 6.81 -7.76 0.88
CA THR A 323 7.44 -6.71 0.05
C THR A 323 6.68 -5.39 0.09
N ARG A 324 5.36 -5.42 0.05
CA ARG A 324 4.51 -4.22 0.05
C ARG A 324 4.63 -3.39 1.31
N TYR A 325 4.78 -4.00 2.48
CA TYR A 325 4.93 -3.30 3.75
C TYR A 325 6.32 -2.67 3.90
N LEU A 326 7.33 -3.31 3.34
CA LEU A 326 8.70 -2.81 3.32
C LEU A 326 8.90 -1.59 2.41
N GLY A 327 7.88 -1.21 1.63
CA GLY A 327 7.87 0.08 0.92
C GLY A 327 8.11 1.30 1.80
N VAL A 328 7.90 1.18 3.12
CA VAL A 328 8.27 2.23 4.09
C VAL A 328 9.77 2.56 4.08
N LEU A 329 10.62 1.61 3.71
CA LEU A 329 12.08 1.80 3.60
C LEU A 329 12.49 2.53 2.33
N LEU A 330 11.63 2.52 1.31
CA LEU A 330 12.03 3.00 -0.01
C LEU A 330 12.31 4.51 -0.02
N GLY A 331 11.56 5.31 0.76
CA GLY A 331 11.80 6.74 0.89
C GLY A 331 13.23 7.08 1.32
N PRO A 332 13.70 6.65 2.51
CA PRO A 332 15.07 6.85 2.94
C PRO A 332 16.10 6.18 2.02
N MET A 333 15.81 5.02 1.42
CA MET A 333 16.72 4.36 0.46
C MET A 333 16.93 5.19 -0.81
N LEU A 334 15.87 5.80 -1.36
CA LEU A 334 15.98 6.66 -2.54
C LEU A 334 16.79 7.93 -2.25
N LEU A 335 16.67 8.50 -1.03
CA LEU A 335 17.49 9.64 -0.60
C LEU A 335 18.98 9.28 -0.56
N ILE A 336 19.33 8.16 0.07
CA ILE A 336 20.71 7.68 0.16
C ILE A 336 21.25 7.37 -1.24
N ALA A 337 20.47 6.68 -2.07
CA ALA A 337 20.85 6.33 -3.43
C ALA A 337 21.10 7.58 -4.28
N ALA A 338 20.22 8.58 -4.19
CA ALA A 338 20.37 9.83 -4.93
C ALA A 338 21.63 10.60 -4.55
N LEU A 339 21.96 10.69 -3.27
CA LEU A 339 23.19 11.29 -2.79
C LEU A 339 24.41 10.50 -3.30
N GLY A 340 24.42 9.19 -3.10
CA GLY A 340 25.53 8.33 -3.52
C GLY A 340 25.83 8.45 -5.02
N ILE A 341 24.80 8.36 -5.86
CA ILE A 341 24.90 8.55 -7.31
C ILE A 341 25.40 9.97 -7.64
N ALA A 342 24.89 11.00 -6.94
CA ALA A 342 25.32 12.38 -7.18
C ALA A 342 26.80 12.60 -6.90
N ARG A 343 27.38 11.87 -5.95
CA ARG A 343 28.79 11.94 -5.53
C ARG A 343 29.72 10.98 -6.28
N ALA A 344 29.16 10.00 -7.02
CA ALA A 344 29.94 8.99 -7.76
C ALA A 344 30.52 9.47 -9.11
N GLY A 345 30.40 10.75 -9.47
CA GLY A 345 30.94 11.30 -10.71
C GLY A 345 30.39 10.61 -11.97
N THR A 346 31.30 10.18 -12.87
CA THR A 346 30.95 9.49 -14.13
C THR A 346 30.28 8.14 -13.87
N LEU A 347 30.72 7.39 -12.85
CA LEU A 347 30.08 6.12 -12.47
C LEU A 347 28.61 6.30 -12.11
N GLY A 348 28.26 7.41 -11.45
CA GLY A 348 26.87 7.75 -11.15
C GLY A 348 26.03 8.02 -12.40
N LEU A 349 26.61 8.68 -13.42
CA LEU A 349 25.91 8.91 -14.70
C LEU A 349 25.68 7.59 -15.46
N VAL A 350 26.68 6.70 -15.49
CA VAL A 350 26.55 5.37 -16.08
C VAL A 350 25.47 4.56 -15.36
N ALA A 351 25.45 4.59 -14.03
CA ALA A 351 24.42 3.90 -13.24
C ALA A 351 23.01 4.44 -13.56
N LEU A 352 22.83 5.76 -13.68
CA LEU A 352 21.53 6.35 -14.07
C LEU A 352 21.13 5.93 -15.49
N ALA A 353 22.07 5.92 -16.44
CA ALA A 353 21.81 5.48 -17.80
C ALA A 353 21.39 4.01 -17.89
N ILE A 354 21.73 3.19 -16.91
CA ILE A 354 21.30 1.79 -16.80
C ILE A 354 19.98 1.69 -16.03
N ILE A 355 19.87 2.33 -14.87
CA ILE A 355 18.74 2.16 -13.95
C ILE A 355 17.45 2.76 -14.52
N LEU A 356 17.51 4.02 -15.01
CA LEU A 356 16.30 4.71 -15.44
C LEU A 356 15.60 4.01 -16.62
N PRO A 357 16.28 3.57 -17.69
CA PRO A 357 15.62 2.81 -18.75
C PRO A 357 15.08 1.45 -18.27
N ILE A 358 15.85 0.73 -17.42
CA ILE A 358 15.38 -0.55 -16.88
C ILE A 358 14.12 -0.38 -16.02
N TRP A 359 14.04 0.69 -15.25
CA TRP A 359 12.87 0.98 -14.42
C TRP A 359 11.68 1.51 -15.24
N ALA A 360 11.94 2.28 -16.31
CA ALA A 360 10.92 2.82 -17.20
C ALA A 360 10.43 1.81 -18.27
N LEU A 361 11.08 0.64 -18.40
CA LEU A 361 10.56 -0.39 -19.31
C LEU A 361 9.21 -0.90 -18.78
N PRO A 362 8.17 -0.93 -19.63
CA PRO A 362 6.89 -1.51 -19.27
C PRO A 362 7.07 -2.94 -18.77
N ARG A 363 6.81 -3.17 -17.52
CA ARG A 363 6.75 -4.52 -16.93
C ARG A 363 5.30 -4.75 -16.56
N SER A 364 4.77 -5.88 -16.98
CA SER A 364 3.52 -6.36 -16.41
C SER A 364 3.81 -6.79 -14.95
N TYR A 365 3.79 -5.83 -14.03
CA TYR A 365 3.93 -6.13 -12.59
C TYR A 365 2.78 -7.01 -12.05
N GLY A 366 2.11 -7.75 -12.95
CA GLY A 366 0.88 -8.44 -12.65
C GLY A 366 -0.32 -7.51 -12.51
N LEU A 367 -0.22 -6.29 -13.01
CA LEU A 367 -1.26 -5.28 -12.94
C LEU A 367 -2.40 -5.56 -13.91
N ASP A 368 -2.07 -6.06 -15.12
CA ASP A 368 -3.02 -6.28 -16.20
C ASP A 368 -3.99 -7.44 -15.93
N ASN A 369 -3.71 -8.26 -14.90
CA ASN A 369 -4.49 -9.46 -14.61
C ASN A 369 -4.50 -9.78 -13.11
N LYS A 370 -4.86 -8.79 -12.28
CA LYS A 370 -4.83 -8.97 -10.82
C LYS A 370 -5.82 -10.02 -10.33
N SER A 371 -7.00 -10.09 -10.94
CA SER A 371 -8.02 -11.10 -10.63
C SER A 371 -8.93 -11.36 -11.84
N ASN A 372 -9.74 -12.43 -11.78
CA ASN A 372 -10.79 -12.73 -12.74
C ASN A 372 -12.20 -12.41 -12.20
N ALA A 373 -12.32 -11.55 -11.20
CA ALA A 373 -13.61 -11.20 -10.58
C ALA A 373 -14.57 -10.54 -11.59
N ALA A 374 -14.03 -9.78 -12.56
CA ALA A 374 -14.83 -9.18 -13.63
C ALA A 374 -15.42 -10.24 -14.59
N ASP A 375 -14.69 -11.32 -14.88
CA ASP A 375 -15.19 -12.43 -15.69
C ASP A 375 -16.28 -13.20 -14.93
N LEU A 376 -16.06 -13.46 -13.64
CA LEU A 376 -17.06 -14.05 -12.77
C LEU A 376 -18.35 -13.21 -12.77
N ARG A 377 -18.26 -11.90 -12.57
CA ARG A 377 -19.40 -10.97 -12.63
C ARG A 377 -20.20 -11.11 -13.91
N LYS A 378 -19.52 -11.03 -15.06
CA LYS A 378 -20.18 -11.10 -16.39
C LYS A 378 -20.95 -12.41 -16.57
N ALA A 379 -20.43 -13.51 -16.04
CA ALA A 379 -21.04 -14.81 -16.21
C ALA A 379 -22.21 -15.07 -15.23
N VAL A 380 -22.16 -14.53 -14.02
CA VAL A 380 -23.14 -14.93 -12.98
C VAL A 380 -24.22 -13.90 -12.69
N VAL A 381 -23.96 -12.60 -12.90
CA VAL A 381 -24.95 -11.54 -12.57
C VAL A 381 -26.31 -11.74 -13.27
N PRO A 382 -26.37 -12.14 -14.55
CA PRO A 382 -27.66 -12.38 -15.20
C PRO A 382 -28.50 -13.51 -14.56
N GLU A 383 -27.82 -14.37 -13.81
CA GLU A 383 -28.44 -15.55 -13.18
C GLU A 383 -28.82 -15.34 -11.71
N LEU A 384 -28.41 -14.21 -11.09
CA LEU A 384 -28.63 -13.96 -9.66
C LEU A 384 -29.92 -13.18 -9.41
N HIS A 385 -30.63 -13.58 -8.34
CA HIS A 385 -31.86 -12.97 -7.88
C HIS A 385 -31.72 -12.35 -6.50
N LYS A 386 -32.66 -11.48 -6.13
CA LYS A 386 -32.68 -10.87 -4.79
C LYS A 386 -32.73 -11.92 -3.69
N GLY A 387 -31.80 -11.84 -2.76
CA GLY A 387 -31.73 -12.75 -1.61
C GLY A 387 -30.91 -14.01 -1.85
N ASP A 388 -30.41 -14.24 -3.07
CA ASP A 388 -29.48 -15.33 -3.37
C ASP A 388 -28.24 -15.24 -2.49
N LEU A 389 -27.63 -16.39 -2.22
CA LEU A 389 -26.51 -16.53 -1.31
C LEU A 389 -25.18 -16.62 -2.06
N VAL A 390 -24.25 -15.73 -1.74
CA VAL A 390 -22.87 -15.78 -2.20
C VAL A 390 -22.00 -16.33 -1.06
N VAL A 391 -21.39 -17.49 -1.24
CA VAL A 391 -20.51 -18.12 -0.25
C VAL A 391 -19.06 -18.02 -0.74
N SER A 392 -18.30 -17.12 -0.14
CA SER A 392 -16.85 -16.99 -0.42
C SER A 392 -16.06 -17.87 0.52
N MET A 393 -15.32 -18.84 -0.01
CA MET A 393 -14.47 -19.71 0.78
C MET A 393 -13.22 -19.03 1.32
N GLN A 394 -12.83 -17.93 0.72
CA GLN A 394 -11.84 -17.01 1.23
C GLN A 394 -12.57 -15.75 1.76
N PRO A 395 -12.77 -15.63 3.08
CA PRO A 395 -13.64 -14.61 3.67
C PRO A 395 -13.32 -13.18 3.23
N GLU A 396 -12.03 -12.86 3.10
CA GLU A 396 -11.55 -11.54 2.68
C GLU A 396 -11.87 -11.18 1.22
N GLN A 397 -12.33 -12.10 0.41
CA GLN A 397 -12.86 -11.80 -0.92
C GLN A 397 -14.31 -11.30 -0.91
N GLY A 398 -15.00 -11.41 0.20
CA GLY A 398 -16.40 -10.96 0.34
C GLY A 398 -16.61 -9.53 -0.15
N PRO A 399 -15.85 -8.53 0.33
CA PRO A 399 -15.98 -7.14 -0.13
C PRO A 399 -15.71 -6.95 -1.63
N LEU A 400 -14.74 -7.67 -2.20
CA LEU A 400 -14.49 -7.64 -3.65
C LEU A 400 -15.67 -8.19 -4.44
N LEU A 401 -16.26 -9.30 -3.99
CA LEU A 401 -17.40 -9.90 -4.64
C LEU A 401 -18.64 -9.00 -4.53
N ALA A 402 -18.87 -8.40 -3.36
CA ALA A 402 -19.96 -7.44 -3.17
C ALA A 402 -19.81 -6.24 -4.12
N TYR A 403 -18.62 -5.69 -4.22
CA TYR A 403 -18.32 -4.60 -5.16
C TYR A 403 -18.53 -5.01 -6.62
N HIS A 404 -18.00 -6.15 -7.06
CA HIS A 404 -18.15 -6.59 -8.43
C HIS A 404 -19.59 -6.99 -8.79
N LEU A 405 -20.29 -7.71 -7.92
CA LEU A 405 -21.62 -8.21 -8.23
C LEU A 405 -22.70 -7.12 -8.09
N GLU A 406 -22.72 -6.40 -6.98
CA GLU A 406 -23.75 -5.40 -6.70
C GLU A 406 -23.40 -4.02 -7.31
N ASP A 407 -22.25 -3.41 -6.99
CA ASP A 407 -21.96 -2.02 -7.39
C ASP A 407 -21.65 -1.88 -8.86
N LEU A 408 -20.77 -2.72 -9.39
CA LEU A 408 -20.41 -2.69 -10.81
C LEU A 408 -21.32 -3.56 -11.68
N GLY A 409 -21.86 -4.64 -11.12
CA GLY A 409 -22.67 -5.61 -11.85
C GLY A 409 -24.14 -5.28 -11.88
N GLY A 410 -24.61 -4.47 -10.93
CA GLY A 410 -26.03 -4.13 -10.80
C GLY A 410 -26.90 -5.34 -10.39
N ALA A 411 -26.28 -6.38 -9.79
CA ALA A 411 -27.06 -7.47 -9.22
C ALA A 411 -28.01 -6.93 -8.14
N PRO A 412 -29.19 -7.54 -7.96
CA PRO A 412 -30.06 -7.19 -6.85
C PRO A 412 -29.37 -7.51 -5.52
N LYS A 413 -29.89 -6.98 -4.39
CA LYS A 413 -29.29 -7.21 -3.06
C LYS A 413 -29.14 -8.70 -2.76
N LEU A 414 -27.90 -9.13 -2.55
CA LEU A 414 -27.47 -10.50 -2.28
C LEU A 414 -27.18 -10.69 -0.78
N ARG A 415 -26.98 -11.93 -0.37
CA ARG A 415 -26.54 -12.30 0.97
C ARG A 415 -25.14 -12.88 0.87
N PHE A 416 -24.19 -12.32 1.60
CA PHE A 416 -22.80 -12.77 1.59
C PHE A 416 -22.47 -13.58 2.84
N ALA A 417 -21.81 -14.70 2.64
CA ALA A 417 -21.38 -15.60 3.69
C ALA A 417 -19.98 -16.16 3.38
N SER A 418 -19.38 -16.74 4.40
CA SER A 418 -18.11 -17.46 4.31
C SER A 418 -18.13 -18.62 5.31
N PRO A 419 -17.07 -19.45 5.41
CA PRO A 419 -17.02 -20.49 6.44
C PRO A 419 -17.14 -19.97 7.87
N ILE A 420 -16.83 -18.70 8.12
CA ILE A 420 -16.99 -18.08 9.45
C ILE A 420 -18.42 -17.56 9.71
N GLY A 421 -19.34 -17.71 8.75
CA GLY A 421 -20.76 -17.37 8.87
C GLY A 421 -21.25 -16.29 7.89
N LEU A 422 -22.46 -15.79 8.14
CA LEU A 422 -23.07 -14.71 7.36
C LEU A 422 -22.36 -13.39 7.66
N ALA A 423 -22.03 -12.63 6.63
CA ALA A 423 -21.42 -11.31 6.78
C ALA A 423 -22.42 -10.33 7.42
N LYS A 424 -22.00 -9.64 8.48
CA LYS A 424 -22.79 -8.55 9.09
C LYS A 424 -22.73 -7.28 8.23
N ASN A 425 -21.57 -7.04 7.64
CA ASN A 425 -21.33 -6.00 6.64
C ASN A 425 -20.60 -6.66 5.46
N ASP A 426 -21.22 -6.70 4.31
CA ASP A 426 -20.70 -7.33 3.10
C ASP A 426 -19.55 -6.54 2.45
N ARG A 427 -19.33 -5.31 2.92
CA ARG A 427 -18.27 -4.40 2.44
C ARG A 427 -17.01 -4.44 3.29
N VAL A 428 -17.04 -5.09 4.44
CA VAL A 428 -15.92 -5.08 5.41
C VAL A 428 -15.62 -6.50 5.87
N MET A 429 -14.37 -6.90 5.79
CA MET A 429 -13.92 -8.14 6.40
C MET A 429 -13.70 -7.92 7.91
N ASP A 430 -14.33 -8.75 8.72
CA ASP A 430 -14.09 -8.83 10.17
C ASP A 430 -12.96 -9.83 10.44
N TRP A 431 -11.75 -9.31 10.69
CA TRP A 431 -10.59 -10.11 11.02
C TRP A 431 -10.50 -10.51 12.49
N THR A 432 -11.45 -10.04 13.34
CA THR A 432 -11.44 -10.36 14.77
C THR A 432 -11.50 -11.86 14.99
N ASP A 433 -10.42 -12.44 15.50
CA ASP A 433 -10.27 -13.87 15.77
C ASP A 433 -10.63 -14.77 14.56
N ALA A 434 -10.43 -14.24 13.34
CA ALA A 434 -10.89 -14.88 12.10
C ALA A 434 -10.25 -16.25 11.89
N TYR A 435 -8.96 -16.41 12.25
CA TYR A 435 -8.26 -17.69 12.12
C TYR A 435 -8.90 -18.78 12.99
N ASP A 436 -9.18 -18.49 14.25
CA ASP A 436 -9.79 -19.45 15.17
C ASP A 436 -11.25 -19.76 14.78
N LYS A 437 -11.99 -18.73 14.35
CA LYS A 437 -13.35 -18.92 13.80
C LYS A 437 -13.32 -19.84 12.57
N LEU A 438 -12.40 -19.65 11.65
CA LEU A 438 -12.25 -20.49 10.46
C LEU A 438 -11.82 -21.91 10.82
N LYS A 439 -10.93 -22.06 11.82
CA LYS A 439 -10.48 -23.36 12.34
C LYS A 439 -11.63 -24.14 13.00
N ALA A 440 -12.52 -23.48 13.69
CA ALA A 440 -13.68 -24.09 14.35
C ALA A 440 -14.87 -24.32 13.40
N ALA A 441 -14.86 -23.77 12.19
CA ALA A 441 -15.96 -23.83 11.24
C ALA A 441 -16.16 -25.26 10.69
N THR A 442 -17.42 -25.66 10.52
CA THR A 442 -17.82 -26.92 9.88
C THR A 442 -18.99 -26.69 8.93
N PRO A 443 -19.17 -27.47 7.84
CA PRO A 443 -20.31 -27.34 6.94
C PRO A 443 -21.65 -27.48 7.69
N ALA A 444 -21.76 -28.43 8.61
CA ALA A 444 -23.00 -28.66 9.38
C ALA A 444 -23.39 -27.45 10.22
N LYS A 445 -22.42 -26.79 10.87
CA LYS A 445 -22.66 -25.63 11.74
C LYS A 445 -22.85 -24.33 10.98
N ASN A 446 -22.07 -24.10 9.92
CA ASN A 446 -21.96 -22.79 9.32
C ASN A 446 -22.55 -22.70 7.89
N LEU A 447 -22.72 -23.82 7.15
CA LEU A 447 -23.31 -23.82 5.82
C LEU A 447 -24.77 -24.32 5.84
N ALA A 448 -25.06 -25.47 6.47
CA ALA A 448 -26.36 -26.10 6.43
C ALA A 448 -27.52 -25.17 6.87
N PRO A 449 -27.40 -24.35 7.94
CA PRO A 449 -28.46 -23.40 8.32
C PRO A 449 -28.71 -22.32 7.26
N LEU A 450 -27.65 -21.87 6.53
CA LEU A 450 -27.79 -20.88 5.47
C LEU A 450 -28.51 -21.44 4.26
N LEU A 451 -28.24 -22.71 3.91
CA LEU A 451 -28.88 -23.43 2.81
C LEU A 451 -30.34 -23.74 3.13
N ALA A 452 -30.64 -24.16 4.39
CA ALA A 452 -32.00 -24.42 4.84
C ALA A 452 -32.90 -23.19 4.68
N ASN A 453 -32.38 -22.01 4.97
CA ASN A 453 -33.13 -20.74 4.91
C ASN A 453 -33.28 -20.17 3.48
N LEU A 454 -32.81 -20.86 2.43
CA LEU A 454 -33.08 -20.48 1.06
C LEU A 454 -34.45 -20.98 0.61
N PRO A 455 -35.24 -20.16 -0.09
CA PRO A 455 -36.50 -20.63 -0.68
C PRO A 455 -36.25 -21.62 -1.82
N PRO A 456 -37.22 -22.44 -2.21
CA PRO A 456 -37.16 -23.19 -3.46
C PRO A 456 -36.87 -22.27 -4.66
N GLY A 457 -35.99 -22.69 -5.57
CA GLY A 457 -35.48 -21.84 -6.67
C GLY A 457 -34.41 -20.82 -6.27
N GLY A 458 -34.15 -20.63 -4.97
CA GLY A 458 -33.08 -19.76 -4.48
C GLY A 458 -31.69 -20.31 -4.86
N ARG A 459 -30.76 -19.43 -5.19
CA ARG A 459 -29.45 -19.81 -5.73
C ARG A 459 -28.33 -19.58 -4.74
N VAL A 460 -27.29 -20.40 -4.87
CA VAL A 460 -26.02 -20.30 -4.15
C VAL A 460 -24.91 -20.14 -5.16
N LEU A 461 -24.27 -18.97 -5.16
CA LEU A 461 -22.99 -18.78 -5.84
C LEU A 461 -21.88 -19.16 -4.86
N PHE A 462 -21.27 -20.31 -5.10
CA PHE A 462 -20.15 -20.82 -4.32
C PHE A 462 -18.84 -20.39 -4.97
N VAL A 463 -18.04 -19.57 -4.28
CA VAL A 463 -16.80 -18.99 -4.79
C VAL A 463 -15.62 -19.46 -3.97
N TYR A 464 -14.64 -20.05 -4.60
CA TYR A 464 -13.40 -20.41 -3.93
C TYR A 464 -12.16 -19.95 -4.71
N PRO A 465 -11.08 -19.60 -3.97
CA PRO A 465 -9.87 -19.13 -4.57
C PRO A 465 -9.14 -20.26 -5.29
N VAL A 466 -8.47 -19.92 -6.37
CA VAL A 466 -7.62 -20.83 -7.11
C VAL A 466 -6.29 -20.15 -7.38
N THR A 467 -5.21 -20.82 -7.07
CA THR A 467 -3.85 -20.39 -7.40
C THR A 467 -3.20 -21.33 -8.37
N SER A 468 -2.37 -20.81 -9.26
CA SER A 468 -1.55 -21.62 -10.18
C SER A 468 -0.41 -22.35 -9.47
N ARG A 469 -0.06 -21.94 -8.26
CA ARG A 469 1.04 -22.52 -7.46
C ARG A 469 0.53 -22.85 -6.07
N ALA A 470 0.43 -24.15 -5.77
CA ALA A 470 0.01 -24.61 -4.44
C ALA A 470 1.02 -24.20 -3.34
N ASP A 471 2.30 -24.11 -3.68
CA ASP A 471 3.38 -23.75 -2.76
C ASP A 471 3.28 -22.29 -2.25
N ASP A 472 2.59 -21.41 -2.99
CA ASP A 472 2.34 -20.03 -2.56
C ASP A 472 1.27 -19.96 -1.45
N TRP A 473 0.68 -21.09 -1.06
CA TRP A 473 -0.44 -21.20 -0.12
C TRP A 473 -0.10 -22.07 1.10
N ASP A 474 1.09 -21.94 1.61
CA ASP A 474 1.62 -22.69 2.76
C ASP A 474 1.44 -21.99 4.12
N ALA A 475 0.99 -20.73 4.13
CA ALA A 475 0.69 -20.02 5.37
C ALA A 475 -0.54 -20.63 6.08
N PRO A 476 -0.62 -20.54 7.42
CA PRO A 476 -1.67 -21.19 8.21
C PRO A 476 -3.10 -20.86 7.76
N TRP A 477 -3.35 -19.60 7.42
CA TRP A 477 -4.65 -19.14 6.90
C TRP A 477 -4.98 -19.72 5.53
N THR A 478 -4.06 -19.62 4.59
CA THR A 478 -4.29 -20.04 3.20
C THR A 478 -4.43 -21.54 3.07
N GLU A 479 -3.68 -22.32 3.85
CA GLU A 479 -3.86 -23.78 3.95
C GLU A 479 -5.26 -24.13 4.48
N LEU A 480 -5.70 -23.41 5.53
CA LEU A 480 -7.01 -23.65 6.14
C LEU A 480 -8.15 -23.26 5.18
N VAL A 481 -8.02 -22.15 4.44
CA VAL A 481 -8.96 -21.74 3.38
C VAL A 481 -9.10 -22.83 2.33
N ARG A 482 -8.01 -23.42 1.83
CA ARG A 482 -8.04 -24.53 0.87
C ARG A 482 -8.80 -25.73 1.44
N ARG A 483 -8.47 -26.13 2.66
CA ARG A 483 -9.12 -27.28 3.33
C ARG A 483 -10.62 -27.05 3.51
N ARG A 484 -11.03 -25.88 3.97
CA ARG A 484 -12.46 -25.53 4.12
C ARG A 484 -13.15 -25.45 2.77
N GLY A 485 -12.49 -24.91 1.73
CA GLY A 485 -13.00 -24.88 0.36
C GLY A 485 -13.40 -26.28 -0.14
N ALA A 486 -12.52 -27.26 0.03
CA ALA A 486 -12.80 -28.64 -0.34
C ALA A 486 -13.97 -29.24 0.48
N GLN A 487 -14.01 -29.02 1.80
CA GLN A 487 -15.07 -29.56 2.68
C GLN A 487 -16.44 -28.95 2.36
N TRP A 488 -16.53 -27.65 2.18
CA TRP A 488 -17.80 -26.97 1.86
C TRP A 488 -18.29 -27.34 0.46
N GLY A 489 -17.37 -27.40 -0.52
CA GLY A 489 -17.71 -27.83 -1.88
C GLY A 489 -18.22 -29.26 -1.94
N ALA A 490 -17.60 -30.19 -1.21
CA ALA A 490 -18.07 -31.56 -1.10
C ALA A 490 -19.44 -31.67 -0.43
N ALA A 491 -19.65 -30.91 0.66
CA ALA A 491 -20.94 -30.90 1.37
C ALA A 491 -22.08 -30.39 0.47
N LEU A 492 -21.85 -29.29 -0.27
CA LEU A 492 -22.86 -28.74 -1.16
C LEU A 492 -23.11 -29.63 -2.38
N ALA A 493 -22.07 -30.25 -2.94
CA ALA A 493 -22.23 -31.17 -4.05
C ALA A 493 -22.95 -32.47 -3.68
N ALA A 494 -22.87 -32.90 -2.41
CA ALA A 494 -23.57 -34.09 -1.89
C ALA A 494 -25.02 -33.78 -1.47
N ASP A 495 -25.40 -32.52 -1.35
CA ASP A 495 -26.77 -32.14 -0.93
C ASP A 495 -27.75 -32.34 -2.09
N LYS A 496 -28.64 -33.36 -1.94
CA LYS A 496 -29.62 -33.72 -2.95
C LYS A 496 -30.69 -32.64 -3.21
N GLN A 497 -30.86 -31.68 -2.29
CA GLN A 497 -31.79 -30.57 -2.43
C GLN A 497 -31.29 -29.53 -3.46
N PHE A 498 -30.02 -29.55 -3.81
CA PHE A 498 -29.41 -28.61 -4.77
C PHE A 498 -29.09 -29.30 -6.10
N LYS A 499 -29.24 -28.57 -7.19
CA LYS A 499 -28.75 -28.95 -8.52
C LYS A 499 -27.70 -27.97 -8.97
N LEU A 500 -26.66 -28.46 -9.60
CA LEU A 500 -25.67 -27.64 -10.28
C LEU A 500 -26.31 -27.03 -11.53
N ILE A 501 -26.27 -25.71 -11.69
CA ILE A 501 -26.81 -25.01 -12.85
C ILE A 501 -25.73 -24.33 -13.70
N GLY A 502 -24.57 -24.02 -13.13
CA GLY A 502 -23.48 -23.41 -13.87
C GLY A 502 -22.16 -23.44 -13.13
N ALA A 503 -21.07 -23.30 -13.88
CA ALA A 503 -19.73 -23.15 -13.32
C ALA A 503 -18.92 -22.17 -14.16
N VAL A 504 -18.23 -21.26 -13.50
CA VAL A 504 -17.30 -20.31 -14.10
C VAL A 504 -15.88 -20.75 -13.73
N PRO A 505 -15.10 -21.31 -14.68
CA PRO A 505 -13.76 -21.73 -14.40
C PRO A 505 -12.84 -20.53 -14.16
N PRO A 506 -11.77 -20.71 -13.37
CA PRO A 506 -10.77 -19.65 -13.20
C PRO A 506 -10.03 -19.42 -14.53
N ASN A 507 -9.80 -18.16 -14.83
CA ASN A 507 -8.94 -17.80 -15.96
C ASN A 507 -7.50 -17.56 -15.47
N TYR A 508 -6.70 -18.62 -15.40
CA TYR A 508 -5.30 -18.56 -14.92
C TYR A 508 -4.40 -17.65 -15.75
N ARG A 509 -4.75 -17.36 -17.01
CA ARG A 509 -4.00 -16.42 -17.84
C ARG A 509 -4.23 -14.97 -17.43
N ARG A 510 -5.33 -14.70 -16.70
CA ARG A 510 -5.74 -13.38 -16.26
C ARG A 510 -5.70 -13.17 -14.75
N ALA A 511 -5.27 -14.15 -13.95
CA ALA A 511 -5.18 -14.02 -12.51
C ALA A 511 -3.74 -14.20 -12.06
N THR A 512 -3.00 -13.10 -11.99
CA THR A 512 -1.60 -13.11 -11.56
C THR A 512 -1.46 -13.15 -10.05
N ARG A 513 -2.53 -12.81 -9.30
CA ARG A 513 -2.55 -12.89 -7.84
C ARG A 513 -3.43 -14.05 -7.39
N ILE A 514 -4.72 -13.84 -7.21
CA ILE A 514 -5.64 -14.89 -6.79
C ILE A 514 -6.83 -14.93 -7.76
N GLY A 515 -6.93 -16.02 -8.51
CA GLY A 515 -8.11 -16.31 -9.31
C GLY A 515 -9.24 -16.85 -8.44
N VAL A 516 -10.46 -16.74 -8.94
CA VAL A 516 -11.64 -17.34 -8.31
C VAL A 516 -12.34 -18.28 -9.28
N ARG A 517 -12.88 -19.38 -8.74
CA ARG A 517 -13.81 -20.24 -9.42
C ARG A 517 -15.19 -20.06 -8.81
N GLY A 518 -16.21 -19.82 -9.64
CA GLY A 518 -17.60 -19.75 -9.23
C GLY A 518 -18.38 -20.98 -9.65
N ILE A 519 -19.21 -21.51 -8.76
CA ILE A 519 -20.13 -22.61 -9.05
C ILE A 519 -21.52 -22.15 -8.57
N VAL A 520 -22.53 -22.28 -9.44
CA VAL A 520 -23.89 -21.88 -9.13
C VAL A 520 -24.74 -23.12 -8.93
N TYR A 521 -25.39 -23.19 -7.77
CA TYR A 521 -26.37 -24.21 -7.42
C TYR A 521 -27.74 -23.56 -7.24
N GLU A 522 -28.78 -24.30 -7.56
CA GLU A 522 -30.19 -23.88 -7.35
C GLU A 522 -30.90 -24.89 -6.44
N LYS A 523 -31.59 -24.40 -5.43
CA LYS A 523 -32.39 -25.23 -4.55
C LYS A 523 -33.61 -25.76 -5.33
N LYS A 524 -33.80 -27.07 -5.36
CA LYS A 524 -34.93 -27.73 -6.03
C LYS A 524 -36.24 -27.29 -5.41
N ALA A 525 -37.31 -27.24 -6.21
CA ALA A 525 -38.66 -27.18 -5.67
C ALA A 525 -38.93 -28.46 -4.86
N GLU A 526 -39.61 -28.34 -3.75
CA GLU A 526 -40.12 -29.54 -3.07
C GLU A 526 -40.98 -30.30 -4.06
N SER A 527 -40.59 -31.54 -4.36
CA SER A 527 -41.47 -32.44 -5.13
C SER A 527 -42.72 -32.67 -4.27
N SER A 528 -43.82 -32.04 -4.69
CA SER A 528 -45.17 -32.29 -4.16
C SER A 528 -45.55 -33.75 -4.24
#